data_0234732dc44df0b0fe98e1f7d32f0a82
#
_entry.id   0234732dc44df0b0fe98e1f7d32f0a82
#
_cell.length_a   1.000
_cell.length_b   1.000
_cell.length_c   1.000
_cell.angle_alpha   90.00
_cell.angle_beta   90.00
_cell.angle_gamma   90.00
#
_symmetry.space_group_name_H-M   'P 1'
#
loop_
_entity.id
_entity.type
_entity.pdbx_description
1 polymer ?
#
loop_
_entity_poly.entity_id
_entity_poly.type
_entity_poly.pdbx_seq_one_letter_code
_entity_poly.pdbx_strand_id
1 'polypeptide(L)'
;MTKKATSTLPFPVHFHLSSFALPLQPRLVTSKMRTKHDPTLKYMANVVDFGEHSNNEIQRAVLPRTESGYSDTLLIFDDFATLHPQAVIPPDIRTCRAFLEWVSRGMNGRIEERPTVETIQGFFRKFATGMKRKRNFEFPPATRTTINEYIVGELRIKIPLSTKQMNKDGGVSPNDLTILMTQLWCRDHYEYRGNPADRARVQLSAAMLLYCFTSARTGEVHESTARRHGAREIGEESEDADLEARVMAACYKHFELTIETVDGMIMLVLTYEREFVKGYWRKTKWEIPKHAFYEVYAEDVPIFLNFLTFFLPMAAADAAFRDYGSVSEILDAVDTHEKVGHSEDKILEVIHVREEMRNLPVFRQYLEHNVDNFKGNARGADSFGKALVNLGHRSGYTLNITVRACRRWALQQADKTYSESARMKFAGQTNRDTYGKSYAHPLSEVDGPANYLGIAIRQEHIQNRRGMGLYRNSSLFQLLPAKAEYEFLAREDVYALDQTMAKLSLLLSDATPEEKHEIQLKQKRIYNEKRSLYNEELRKVQALSGRQHGSIYTETIFYYRRKSPELRWKKNSAGIGVSL
;
A
#
# COMPACT_ATOMS: atom_id res chain seq x y z
N MET A 1 -45.94 40.49 15.02
CA MET A 1 -47.16 39.71 14.83
C MET A 1 -46.74 38.27 14.55
N THR A 2 -46.47 37.52 15.57
CA THR A 2 -47.26 36.46 16.23
C THR A 2 -47.98 35.50 15.28
N LYS A 3 -47.50 34.26 15.19
CA LYS A 3 -48.29 33.09 15.57
C LYS A 3 -47.41 31.85 15.73
N LYS A 4 -47.37 31.39 16.99
CA LYS A 4 -46.96 30.04 17.41
C LYS A 4 -47.99 29.02 16.90
N ALA A 5 -47.50 27.86 16.49
CA ALA A 5 -48.32 26.63 16.44
C ALA A 5 -47.57 25.53 17.15
N THR A 6 -48.04 25.21 18.31
CA THR A 6 -47.79 24.02 19.11
C THR A 6 -48.56 22.85 18.54
N SER A 7 -47.94 21.69 18.30
CA SER A 7 -48.63 20.42 18.14
C SER A 7 -48.05 19.40 19.11
N THR A 8 -48.95 18.96 19.95
CA THR A 8 -48.85 17.97 21.02
C THR A 8 -48.70 16.55 20.48
N LEU A 9 -47.79 15.81 21.09
CA LEU A 9 -47.65 14.36 20.95
C LEU A 9 -48.69 13.62 21.84
N PRO A 10 -49.25 12.49 21.44
CA PRO A 10 -50.04 11.65 22.32
C PRO A 10 -49.22 10.54 23.02
N PHE A 11 -49.75 10.15 24.13
CA PHE A 11 -49.31 9.36 25.26
C PHE A 11 -49.00 7.87 25.00
N PRO A 12 -48.43 7.19 25.98
CA PRO A 12 -47.83 5.86 25.84
C PRO A 12 -48.87 4.75 26.04
N VAL A 13 -48.65 3.67 25.30
CA VAL A 13 -49.37 2.42 25.46
C VAL A 13 -48.70 1.57 26.56
N HIS A 14 -49.44 1.35 27.65
CA HIS A 14 -49.09 0.38 28.66
C HIS A 14 -49.25 -1.05 28.12
N PHE A 15 -48.16 -1.81 28.07
CA PHE A 15 -48.21 -3.26 27.94
C PHE A 15 -48.11 -3.91 29.33
N HIS A 16 -49.19 -4.60 29.71
CA HIS A 16 -49.23 -5.51 30.83
C HIS A 16 -48.29 -6.70 30.58
N LEU A 17 -47.31 -6.86 31.41
CA LEU A 17 -46.50 -8.07 31.53
C LEU A 17 -47.24 -9.06 32.43
N SER A 18 -47.89 -10.06 31.81
CA SER A 18 -48.30 -11.27 32.53
C SER A 18 -47.11 -12.22 32.63
N SER A 19 -46.70 -12.45 33.86
CA SER A 19 -45.67 -13.38 34.28
C SER A 19 -46.04 -14.83 33.96
N PHE A 20 -45.31 -15.44 33.02
CA PHE A 20 -45.17 -16.89 32.97
C PHE A 20 -43.71 -17.23 33.24
N ALA A 21 -43.44 -17.58 34.51
CA ALA A 21 -42.19 -18.18 34.91
C ALA A 21 -42.18 -19.66 34.50
N LEU A 22 -41.49 -19.99 33.42
CA LEU A 22 -41.02 -21.34 33.14
C LEU A 22 -39.67 -21.55 33.83
N PRO A 23 -39.43 -22.70 34.48
CA PRO A 23 -38.16 -22.97 35.17
C PRO A 23 -37.04 -23.09 34.12
N LEU A 24 -36.09 -22.19 34.19
CA LEU A 24 -34.85 -22.25 33.42
C LEU A 24 -34.05 -23.48 33.89
N GLN A 25 -34.11 -24.55 33.11
CA GLN A 25 -33.07 -25.59 33.21
C GLN A 25 -31.73 -24.93 32.86
N PRO A 26 -30.66 -25.17 33.69
CA PRO A 26 -29.36 -24.67 33.33
C PRO A 26 -28.89 -25.37 32.05
N ARG A 27 -28.92 -24.63 30.92
CA ARG A 27 -28.15 -25.04 29.76
C ARG A 27 -26.70 -25.09 30.19
N LEU A 28 -26.19 -26.31 30.36
CA LEU A 28 -24.76 -26.59 30.34
C LEU A 28 -24.22 -26.03 29.04
N VAL A 29 -23.74 -24.78 29.09
CA VAL A 29 -22.82 -24.26 28.11
C VAL A 29 -21.54 -25.09 28.29
N THR A 30 -21.47 -26.20 27.58
CA THR A 30 -20.18 -26.84 27.34
C THR A 30 -19.39 -25.84 26.51
N SER A 31 -18.72 -24.90 27.19
CA SER A 31 -17.58 -24.24 26.61
C SER A 31 -16.68 -25.39 26.20
N LYS A 32 -16.51 -25.62 24.88
CA LYS A 32 -15.37 -26.36 24.38
C LYS A 32 -14.15 -25.62 24.92
N MET A 33 -13.69 -26.02 26.11
CA MET A 33 -12.36 -25.72 26.55
C MET A 33 -11.48 -26.11 25.36
N ARG A 34 -10.94 -25.14 24.64
CA ARG A 34 -9.74 -25.35 23.85
C ARG A 34 -8.78 -25.97 24.82
N THR A 35 -8.53 -27.25 24.65
CA THR A 35 -7.45 -27.95 25.34
C THR A 35 -6.25 -27.03 25.13
N LYS A 36 -5.85 -26.31 26.18
CA LYS A 36 -4.58 -25.60 26.20
C LYS A 36 -3.59 -26.70 25.89
N HIS A 37 -3.02 -26.70 24.66
CA HIS A 37 -1.88 -27.53 24.37
C HIS A 37 -0.92 -27.30 25.52
N ASP A 38 -0.55 -28.37 26.21
CA ASP A 38 0.45 -28.26 27.27
C ASP A 38 1.69 -27.64 26.59
N PRO A 39 2.04 -26.40 26.89
CA PRO A 39 3.14 -25.73 26.20
C PRO A 39 4.45 -26.45 26.43
N THR A 40 4.57 -27.19 27.55
CA THR A 40 5.75 -27.94 27.93
C THR A 40 6.07 -29.06 26.93
N LEU A 41 5.09 -29.85 26.53
CA LEU A 41 5.31 -30.98 25.60
C LEU A 41 5.67 -30.49 24.19
N LYS A 42 5.14 -29.34 23.75
CA LYS A 42 5.40 -28.81 22.40
C LYS A 42 6.80 -28.21 22.26
N TYR A 43 7.34 -27.65 23.35
CA TYR A 43 8.60 -26.90 23.32
C TYR A 43 9.76 -27.60 24.00
N MET A 44 9.54 -28.77 24.63
CA MET A 44 10.59 -29.56 25.33
C MET A 44 11.76 -29.97 24.41
N ALA A 45 11.53 -30.10 23.11
CA ALA A 45 12.58 -30.44 22.15
C ALA A 45 13.43 -29.24 21.71
N ASN A 46 13.00 -28.01 22.04
CA ASN A 46 13.70 -26.79 21.63
C ASN A 46 14.64 -26.35 22.76
N VAL A 47 15.86 -26.88 22.72
CA VAL A 47 16.92 -26.42 23.61
C VAL A 47 17.48 -25.11 23.04
N VAL A 48 17.39 -24.03 23.83
CA VAL A 48 17.96 -22.73 23.45
C VAL A 48 19.28 -22.57 24.21
N ASP A 49 20.33 -22.27 23.48
CA ASP A 49 21.62 -21.92 24.08
C ASP A 49 21.55 -20.50 24.64
N PHE A 50 21.54 -20.41 25.97
CA PHE A 50 21.57 -19.11 26.66
C PHE A 50 22.88 -18.33 26.44
N GLY A 51 23.96 -19.02 26.03
CA GLY A 51 25.24 -18.39 25.70
C GLY A 51 25.20 -17.49 24.46
N GLU A 52 24.25 -17.79 23.55
CA GLU A 52 24.03 -16.97 22.35
C GLU A 52 23.23 -15.69 22.64
N HIS A 53 22.59 -15.59 23.83
CA HIS A 53 21.75 -14.46 24.18
C HIS A 53 22.48 -13.45 25.06
N SER A 54 22.57 -12.22 24.57
CA SER A 54 23.14 -11.09 25.32
C SER A 54 22.09 -10.41 26.19
N ASN A 55 22.50 -10.02 27.42
CA ASN A 55 21.69 -9.14 28.28
C ASN A 55 21.72 -7.67 27.81
N ASN A 56 22.42 -7.36 26.71
CA ASN A 56 22.50 -6.02 26.20
C ASN A 56 21.16 -5.54 25.66
N GLU A 57 20.82 -4.28 25.93
CA GLU A 57 19.61 -3.65 25.40
C GLU A 57 19.67 -3.64 23.86
N ILE A 58 18.69 -4.30 23.21
CA ILE A 58 18.61 -4.32 21.74
C ILE A 58 18.30 -2.90 21.24
N GLN A 59 19.29 -2.30 20.63
CA GLN A 59 19.12 -0.98 20.05
C GLN A 59 18.39 -1.05 18.72
N ARG A 60 17.40 -0.17 18.57
CA ARG A 60 16.64 -0.04 17.34
C ARG A 60 17.55 0.27 16.16
N ALA A 61 17.56 -0.56 15.10
CA ALA A 61 18.25 -0.26 13.86
C ALA A 61 17.75 1.08 13.26
N VAL A 62 18.66 1.91 12.80
CA VAL A 62 18.39 3.21 12.16
C VAL A 62 19.22 3.34 10.89
N LEU A 63 18.77 4.20 9.98
CA LEU A 63 19.52 4.45 8.74
C LEU A 63 20.91 5.05 9.03
N PRO A 64 21.97 4.70 8.25
CA PRO A 64 23.34 5.19 8.42
C PRO A 64 23.44 6.70 8.56
N ARG A 65 22.70 7.45 7.72
CA ARG A 65 22.62 8.90 7.81
C ARG A 65 22.08 9.40 9.15
N THR A 66 21.17 8.63 9.78
CA THR A 66 20.65 8.98 11.10
C THR A 66 21.69 8.69 12.17
N GLU A 67 22.40 7.58 12.02
CA GLU A 67 23.50 7.18 12.91
C GLU A 67 24.67 8.17 12.83
N SER A 68 25.08 8.58 11.61
CA SER A 68 26.05 9.65 11.40
C SER A 68 25.62 10.95 12.11
N GLY A 69 24.34 11.33 11.97
CA GLY A 69 23.84 12.53 12.66
C GLY A 69 23.89 12.45 14.19
N TYR A 70 23.89 11.27 14.78
CA TYR A 70 24.14 11.10 16.23
C TYR A 70 25.63 11.26 16.53
N SER A 71 26.52 10.67 15.72
CA SER A 71 27.97 10.83 15.86
C SER A 71 28.40 12.28 15.73
N ASP A 72 27.87 13.00 14.73
CA ASP A 72 28.19 14.41 14.50
C ASP A 72 27.87 15.27 15.73
N THR A 73 26.70 15.01 16.38
CA THR A 73 26.35 15.76 17.60
C THR A 73 27.25 15.44 18.79
N LEU A 74 27.78 14.22 18.87
CA LEU A 74 28.73 13.83 19.90
C LEU A 74 30.11 14.44 19.67
N LEU A 75 30.60 14.48 18.42
CA LEU A 75 31.84 15.15 18.06
C LEU A 75 31.79 16.65 18.44
N ILE A 76 30.68 17.32 18.10
CA ILE A 76 30.46 18.73 18.48
C ILE A 76 30.51 18.91 20.00
N PHE A 77 29.98 17.93 20.76
CA PHE A 77 30.06 17.97 22.22
C PHE A 77 31.47 17.75 22.74
N ASP A 78 32.27 16.89 22.12
CA ASP A 78 33.67 16.65 22.48
C ASP A 78 34.53 17.88 22.25
N ASP A 79 34.30 18.57 21.11
CA ASP A 79 34.95 19.86 20.82
C ASP A 79 34.58 20.91 21.88
N PHE A 80 33.27 20.98 22.25
CA PHE A 80 32.83 21.88 23.31
C PHE A 80 33.48 21.55 24.65
N ALA A 81 33.55 20.27 25.05
CA ALA A 81 34.15 19.83 26.30
C ALA A 81 35.66 20.11 26.36
N THR A 82 36.34 19.97 25.21
CA THR A 82 37.77 20.33 25.09
C THR A 82 38.00 21.84 25.31
N LEU A 83 37.11 22.67 24.77
CA LEU A 83 37.21 24.14 24.93
C LEU A 83 36.75 24.62 26.32
N HIS A 84 35.98 23.81 27.04
CA HIS A 84 35.39 24.15 28.32
C HIS A 84 35.73 23.08 29.38
N PRO A 85 36.89 23.12 30.01
CA PRO A 85 37.35 22.08 30.96
C PRO A 85 36.45 21.87 32.19
N GLN A 86 35.55 22.83 32.46
CA GLN A 86 34.54 22.71 33.53
C GLN A 86 33.30 21.93 33.12
N ALA A 87 33.22 21.45 31.88
CA ALA A 87 32.13 20.60 31.42
C ALA A 87 32.23 19.20 32.04
N VAL A 88 31.12 18.71 32.57
CA VAL A 88 31.05 17.40 33.22
C VAL A 88 30.73 16.33 32.18
N ILE A 89 31.38 15.17 32.26
CA ILE A 89 31.11 14.00 31.41
C ILE A 89 30.81 12.79 32.28
N PRO A 90 29.61 12.17 32.15
CA PRO A 90 28.49 12.55 31.31
C PRO A 90 27.83 13.87 31.71
N PRO A 91 27.21 14.61 30.74
CA PRO A 91 26.79 15.98 30.97
C PRO A 91 25.60 16.09 31.95
N ASP A 92 25.75 16.98 32.92
CA ASP A 92 24.69 17.42 33.82
C ASP A 92 23.82 18.54 33.16
N ILE A 93 22.82 19.04 33.88
CA ILE A 93 21.92 20.09 33.37
C ILE A 93 22.70 21.37 33.06
N ARG A 94 23.68 21.74 33.86
CA ARG A 94 24.48 22.95 33.68
C ARG A 94 25.33 22.85 32.44
N THR A 95 26.01 21.72 32.23
CA THR A 95 26.82 21.43 31.06
C THR A 95 25.95 21.41 29.80
N CYS A 96 24.75 20.79 29.85
CA CYS A 96 23.83 20.80 28.72
C CYS A 96 23.36 22.20 28.34
N ARG A 97 23.03 23.06 29.32
CA ARG A 97 22.63 24.45 29.07
C ARG A 97 23.75 25.24 28.39
N ALA A 98 24.99 25.15 28.92
CA ALA A 98 26.16 25.81 28.34
C ALA A 98 26.46 25.30 26.92
N PHE A 99 26.39 23.99 26.71
CA PHE A 99 26.59 23.38 25.38
C PHE A 99 25.57 23.86 24.37
N LEU A 100 24.28 23.89 24.72
CA LEU A 100 23.22 24.33 23.80
C LEU A 100 23.31 25.84 23.52
N GLU A 101 23.76 26.63 24.46
CA GLU A 101 24.06 28.05 24.25
C GLU A 101 25.19 28.21 23.23
N TRP A 102 26.30 27.48 23.42
CA TRP A 102 27.46 27.52 22.53
C TRP A 102 27.09 27.09 21.11
N VAL A 103 26.36 25.97 20.94
CA VAL A 103 25.86 25.50 19.66
C VAL A 103 24.93 26.53 19.00
N SER A 104 24.02 27.13 19.77
CA SER A 104 23.05 28.11 19.23
C SER A 104 23.74 29.38 18.72
N ARG A 105 24.87 29.77 19.30
CA ARG A 105 25.69 30.90 18.83
C ARG A 105 26.44 30.60 17.54
N GLY A 106 26.92 29.35 17.38
CA GLY A 106 27.67 28.91 16.21
C GLY A 106 26.83 28.45 15.03
N MET A 107 25.54 28.16 15.24
CA MET A 107 24.67 27.61 14.21
C MET A 107 23.95 28.70 13.42
N ASN A 108 24.11 28.71 12.11
CA ASN A 108 23.37 29.60 11.21
C ASN A 108 21.94 29.07 10.96
N GLY A 109 20.96 29.96 11.01
CA GLY A 109 19.59 29.66 10.62
C GLY A 109 19.41 29.59 9.11
N ARG A 110 18.35 28.92 8.67
CA ARG A 110 17.97 28.84 7.25
C ARG A 110 17.07 29.98 6.80
N ILE A 111 16.32 30.57 7.74
CA ILE A 111 15.29 31.59 7.48
C ILE A 111 15.78 32.95 7.98
N GLU A 112 16.43 32.95 9.11
CA GLU A 112 17.03 34.11 9.75
C GLU A 112 18.47 33.75 10.14
N GLU A 113 19.24 34.71 10.58
CA GLU A 113 20.63 34.52 10.98
C GLU A 113 20.79 33.45 12.06
N ARG A 114 19.83 33.36 12.99
CA ARG A 114 19.84 32.39 14.08
C ARG A 114 18.95 31.17 13.82
N PRO A 115 19.30 29.99 14.37
CA PRO A 115 18.48 28.80 14.23
C PRO A 115 17.12 28.95 14.93
N THR A 116 16.15 28.16 14.51
CA THR A 116 14.85 28.11 15.17
C THR A 116 14.89 27.33 16.46
N VAL A 117 13.98 27.61 17.38
CA VAL A 117 13.75 26.85 18.63
C VAL A 117 13.63 25.34 18.31
N GLU A 118 12.82 24.98 17.30
CA GLU A 118 12.64 23.58 16.87
C GLU A 118 13.94 22.93 16.39
N THR A 119 14.83 23.70 15.75
CA THR A 119 16.14 23.21 15.31
C THR A 119 17.01 22.82 16.50
N ILE A 120 17.07 23.67 17.53
CA ILE A 120 17.85 23.40 18.75
C ILE A 120 17.23 22.25 19.56
N GLN A 121 15.92 22.17 19.69
CA GLN A 121 15.25 21.01 20.30
C GLN A 121 15.54 19.72 19.52
N GLY A 122 15.54 19.78 18.19
CA GLY A 122 15.91 18.67 17.31
C GLY A 122 17.37 18.24 17.49
N PHE A 123 18.28 19.20 17.65
CA PHE A 123 19.68 18.96 17.93
C PHE A 123 19.85 18.27 19.30
N PHE A 124 19.23 18.78 20.36
CA PHE A 124 19.26 18.15 21.70
C PHE A 124 18.71 16.73 21.67
N ARG A 125 17.61 16.48 20.96
CA ARG A 125 17.05 15.11 20.81
C ARG A 125 18.06 14.16 20.15
N LYS A 126 18.76 14.60 19.12
CA LYS A 126 19.83 13.81 18.46
C LYS A 126 20.98 13.54 19.41
N PHE A 127 21.45 14.57 20.10
CA PHE A 127 22.51 14.47 21.09
C PHE A 127 22.15 13.48 22.20
N ALA A 128 20.96 13.60 22.81
CA ALA A 128 20.51 12.71 23.86
C ALA A 128 20.40 11.24 23.37
N THR A 129 19.94 11.05 22.12
CA THR A 129 19.90 9.72 21.54
C THR A 129 21.30 9.18 21.26
N GLY A 130 22.21 10.01 20.77
CA GLY A 130 23.62 9.68 20.56
C GLY A 130 24.31 9.26 21.87
N MET A 131 24.08 10.00 22.96
CA MET A 131 24.60 9.66 24.30
C MET A 131 24.11 8.28 24.74
N LYS A 132 22.79 7.98 24.60
CA LYS A 132 22.24 6.67 24.93
C LYS A 132 22.86 5.56 24.07
N ARG A 133 22.92 5.74 22.75
CA ARG A 133 23.33 4.70 21.82
C ARG A 133 24.83 4.41 21.81
N LYS A 134 25.65 5.46 21.91
CA LYS A 134 27.11 5.34 21.71
C LYS A 134 27.94 5.47 22.99
N ARG A 135 27.35 6.03 24.05
CA ARG A 135 28.05 6.25 25.34
C ARG A 135 27.33 5.61 26.52
N ASN A 136 26.28 4.83 26.24
CA ASN A 136 25.46 4.14 27.25
C ASN A 136 24.97 5.06 28.39
N PHE A 137 24.70 6.34 28.06
CA PHE A 137 24.20 7.33 29.01
C PHE A 137 22.81 7.81 28.63
N GLU A 138 21.81 7.55 29.45
CA GLU A 138 20.44 8.00 29.23
C GLU A 138 20.09 9.17 30.16
N PHE A 139 19.69 10.28 29.55
CA PHE A 139 19.17 11.42 30.32
C PHE A 139 17.83 11.06 30.97
N PRO A 140 17.66 11.30 32.29
CA PRO A 140 16.38 11.14 32.97
C PRO A 140 15.28 11.96 32.26
N PRO A 141 14.02 11.48 32.24
CA PRO A 141 12.91 12.23 31.62
C PRO A 141 12.75 13.65 32.17
N ALA A 142 12.88 13.84 33.49
CA ALA A 142 12.83 15.16 34.14
C ALA A 142 13.93 16.10 33.59
N THR A 143 15.16 15.61 33.42
CA THR A 143 16.26 16.39 32.84
C THR A 143 15.94 16.80 31.39
N ARG A 144 15.40 15.88 30.59
CA ARG A 144 15.01 16.21 29.19
C ARG A 144 13.92 17.27 29.14
N THR A 145 12.94 17.22 30.04
CA THR A 145 11.90 18.25 30.18
C THR A 145 12.52 19.59 30.55
N THR A 146 13.33 19.64 31.59
CA THR A 146 14.02 20.87 32.06
C THR A 146 14.85 21.52 30.94
N ILE A 147 15.59 20.74 30.15
CA ILE A 147 16.39 21.25 29.05
C ILE A 147 15.48 21.80 27.93
N ASN A 148 14.38 21.13 27.59
CA ASN A 148 13.43 21.64 26.60
C ASN A 148 12.77 22.95 27.04
N GLU A 149 12.41 23.07 28.31
CA GLU A 149 11.88 24.33 28.89
C GLU A 149 12.93 25.43 28.85
N TYR A 150 14.20 25.13 29.18
CA TYR A 150 15.28 26.08 29.03
C TYR A 150 15.44 26.58 27.60
N ILE A 151 15.37 25.70 26.60
CA ILE A 151 15.46 26.08 25.17
C ILE A 151 14.32 27.05 24.78
N VAL A 152 13.09 26.73 25.20
CA VAL A 152 11.90 27.51 24.84
C VAL A 152 11.83 28.83 25.60
N GLY A 153 12.25 28.85 26.85
CA GLY A 153 12.21 30.00 27.75
C GLY A 153 13.50 30.83 27.70
N GLU A 154 14.46 30.49 28.54
CA GLU A 154 15.67 31.30 28.80
C GLU A 154 16.60 31.43 27.59
N LEU A 155 16.93 30.32 26.92
CA LEU A 155 17.86 30.31 25.79
C LEU A 155 17.35 31.14 24.62
N ARG A 156 16.05 31.05 24.36
CA ARG A 156 15.39 31.83 23.31
C ARG A 156 15.51 33.34 23.50
N ILE A 157 15.51 33.79 24.76
CA ILE A 157 15.63 35.22 25.09
C ILE A 157 17.10 35.62 25.05
N LYS A 158 17.99 34.80 25.63
CA LYS A 158 19.43 35.06 25.72
C LYS A 158 20.10 35.12 24.35
N ILE A 159 19.69 34.21 23.47
CA ILE A 159 20.06 34.16 22.07
C ILE A 159 18.75 34.31 21.30
N PRO A 160 18.55 35.35 20.51
CA PRO A 160 17.28 35.57 19.82
C PRO A 160 17.03 34.47 18.77
N LEU A 161 16.63 33.28 19.25
CA LEU A 161 16.31 32.15 18.38
C LEU A 161 15.11 32.52 17.52
N SER A 162 15.17 32.17 16.24
CA SER A 162 14.07 32.42 15.32
C SER A 162 12.79 31.66 15.74
N THR A 163 11.68 32.35 15.74
CA THR A 163 10.34 31.75 15.89
C THR A 163 9.63 31.59 14.56
N LYS A 164 10.22 32.14 13.50
CA LYS A 164 9.68 32.00 12.16
C LYS A 164 9.75 30.55 11.72
N GLN A 165 8.62 30.00 11.39
CA GLN A 165 8.55 28.71 10.72
C GLN A 165 8.69 28.91 9.22
N MET A 166 9.29 27.91 8.53
CA MET A 166 9.19 27.89 7.07
C MET A 166 7.73 27.98 6.69
N ASN A 167 7.44 28.92 5.77
CA ASN A 167 6.08 29.11 5.29
C ASN A 167 5.47 27.75 4.91
N LYS A 168 4.39 27.41 5.60
CA LYS A 168 3.63 26.18 5.35
C LYS A 168 2.49 26.44 4.36
N ASP A 169 2.36 27.68 3.90
CA ASP A 169 1.28 28.16 3.05
C ASP A 169 1.54 27.73 1.63
N GLY A 170 1.29 26.89 1.01
CA GLY A 170 1.61 26.52 -0.36
C GLY A 170 1.55 25.01 -0.56
N GLY A 171 0.35 24.49 -0.71
CA GLY A 171 0.10 23.23 -1.37
C GLY A 171 -0.02 23.46 -2.87
N VAL A 172 0.29 22.48 -3.67
CA VAL A 172 -0.03 22.47 -5.11
C VAL A 172 -1.51 22.15 -5.24
N SER A 173 -2.31 23.17 -5.57
CA SER A 173 -3.75 23.01 -5.82
C SER A 173 -4.02 22.36 -7.18
N PRO A 174 -5.26 21.94 -7.48
CA PRO A 174 -5.62 21.48 -8.82
C PRO A 174 -5.32 22.49 -9.92
N ASN A 175 -5.54 23.79 -9.64
CA ASN A 175 -5.19 24.87 -10.58
C ASN A 175 -3.68 24.94 -10.84
N ASP A 176 -2.86 24.84 -9.78
CA ASP A 176 -1.40 24.81 -9.94
C ASP A 176 -0.97 23.59 -10.74
N LEU A 177 -1.58 22.42 -10.49
CA LEU A 177 -1.32 21.20 -11.25
C LEU A 177 -1.69 21.38 -12.73
N THR A 178 -2.83 21.98 -13.02
CA THR A 178 -3.26 22.32 -14.39
C THR A 178 -2.25 23.26 -15.07
N ILE A 179 -1.75 24.28 -14.37
CA ILE A 179 -0.71 25.19 -14.89
C ILE A 179 0.57 24.42 -15.21
N LEU A 180 1.04 23.55 -14.30
CA LEU A 180 2.23 22.73 -14.49
C LEU A 180 2.08 21.79 -15.70
N MET A 181 0.92 21.13 -15.83
CA MET A 181 0.62 20.25 -16.96
C MET A 181 0.53 21.01 -18.27
N THR A 182 -0.15 22.16 -18.29
CA THR A 182 -0.24 23.03 -19.47
C THR A 182 1.15 23.54 -19.88
N GLN A 183 2.00 23.93 -18.91
CA GLN A 183 3.38 24.28 -19.23
C GLN A 183 4.10 23.10 -19.89
N LEU A 184 4.06 21.94 -19.26
CA LEU A 184 4.76 20.74 -19.70
C LEU A 184 4.39 20.30 -21.11
N TRP A 185 3.09 20.38 -21.47
CA TRP A 185 2.59 19.83 -22.73
C TRP A 185 2.40 20.86 -23.85
N CYS A 186 2.06 22.11 -23.50
CA CYS A 186 1.66 23.11 -24.47
C CYS A 186 2.66 24.24 -24.66
N ARG A 187 3.44 24.59 -23.63
CA ARG A 187 4.25 25.82 -23.61
C ARG A 187 5.74 25.59 -23.36
N ASP A 188 6.14 24.36 -23.00
CA ASP A 188 7.51 24.07 -22.61
C ASP A 188 8.42 23.93 -23.83
N HIS A 189 9.36 24.86 -23.95
CA HIS A 189 10.43 24.79 -24.94
C HIS A 189 11.65 24.02 -24.44
N TYR A 190 11.56 23.41 -23.26
CA TYR A 190 12.62 22.58 -22.70
C TYR A 190 12.74 21.28 -23.51
N GLU A 191 13.91 21.03 -24.02
CA GLU A 191 14.24 19.78 -24.69
C GLU A 191 14.40 18.65 -23.69
N TYR A 192 13.43 17.76 -23.65
CA TYR A 192 13.52 16.55 -22.84
C TYR A 192 14.44 15.56 -23.56
N ARG A 193 15.54 15.23 -22.89
CA ARG A 193 16.51 14.27 -23.41
C ARG A 193 16.03 12.85 -23.14
N GLY A 194 16.40 11.93 -24.00
CA GLY A 194 16.05 10.52 -23.95
C GLY A 194 15.27 10.07 -25.18
N ASN A 195 15.28 8.80 -25.47
CA ASN A 195 14.53 8.22 -26.57
C ASN A 195 13.49 7.22 -26.02
N PRO A 196 12.20 7.46 -26.19
CA PRO A 196 11.62 8.68 -26.77
C PRO A 196 11.52 9.84 -25.74
N ALA A 197 11.74 11.07 -26.19
CA ALA A 197 11.64 12.27 -25.34
C ALA A 197 10.27 12.44 -24.68
N ASP A 198 9.22 12.02 -25.35
CA ASP A 198 7.84 12.06 -24.84
C ASP A 198 7.65 11.17 -23.60
N ARG A 199 8.39 10.07 -23.50
CA ARG A 199 8.37 9.23 -22.31
C ARG A 199 8.73 10.03 -21.04
N ALA A 200 9.66 10.98 -21.14
CA ALA A 200 10.05 11.84 -20.02
C ALA A 200 8.90 12.73 -19.55
N ARG A 201 8.12 13.29 -20.49
CA ARG A 201 6.93 14.10 -20.17
C ARG A 201 5.82 13.25 -19.56
N VAL A 202 5.54 12.08 -20.14
CA VAL A 202 4.54 11.13 -19.64
C VAL A 202 4.87 10.68 -18.22
N GLN A 203 6.13 10.28 -17.95
CA GLN A 203 6.55 9.90 -16.61
C GLN A 203 6.49 11.05 -15.60
N LEU A 204 6.83 12.29 -16.02
CA LEU A 204 6.75 13.45 -15.15
C LEU A 204 5.30 13.75 -14.78
N SER A 205 4.38 13.68 -15.77
CA SER A 205 2.94 13.85 -15.57
C SER A 205 2.37 12.81 -14.63
N ALA A 206 2.59 11.54 -14.93
CA ALA A 206 2.12 10.42 -14.11
C ALA A 206 2.64 10.50 -12.67
N ALA A 207 3.92 10.83 -12.49
CA ALA A 207 4.50 10.95 -11.15
C ALA A 207 3.90 12.13 -10.37
N MET A 208 3.68 13.28 -11.00
CA MET A 208 3.01 14.42 -10.35
C MET A 208 1.62 14.03 -9.86
N LEU A 209 0.81 13.41 -10.71
CA LEU A 209 -0.53 12.93 -10.36
C LEU A 209 -0.47 11.90 -9.22
N LEU A 210 0.44 10.93 -9.30
CA LEU A 210 0.59 9.92 -8.27
C LEU A 210 0.91 10.54 -6.90
N TYR A 211 1.79 11.54 -6.86
CA TYR A 211 2.09 12.25 -5.61
C TYR A 211 0.91 13.06 -5.08
N CYS A 212 0.18 13.72 -5.96
CA CYS A 212 -1.01 14.49 -5.60
C CYS A 212 -2.12 13.59 -5.06
N PHE A 213 -2.38 12.48 -5.71
CA PHE A 213 -3.49 11.59 -5.40
C PHE A 213 -3.22 10.62 -4.26
N THR A 214 -1.96 10.34 -3.93
CA THR A 214 -1.60 9.41 -2.85
C THR A 214 -0.97 10.07 -1.63
N SER A 215 -0.69 11.35 -1.70
CA SER A 215 0.11 12.05 -0.70
C SER A 215 1.48 11.39 -0.40
N ALA A 216 2.05 10.64 -1.34
CA ALA A 216 3.32 9.92 -1.14
C ALA A 216 4.49 10.89 -0.90
N ARG A 217 5.53 10.40 -0.18
CA ARG A 217 6.83 11.10 -0.11
C ARG A 217 7.69 10.71 -1.30
N THR A 218 8.62 11.58 -1.68
CA THR A 218 9.45 11.36 -2.89
C THR A 218 10.09 9.98 -2.91
N GLY A 219 10.72 9.56 -1.82
CA GLY A 219 11.36 8.24 -1.74
C GLY A 219 10.37 7.06 -1.55
N GLU A 220 9.07 7.26 -1.60
CA GLU A 220 8.06 6.19 -1.56
C GLU A 220 7.66 5.74 -2.98
N VAL A 221 7.94 6.57 -3.99
CA VAL A 221 7.65 6.31 -5.41
C VAL A 221 8.95 6.20 -6.22
N HIS A 222 9.86 7.15 -6.04
CA HIS A 222 11.17 7.15 -6.69
C HIS A 222 12.24 6.61 -5.75
N GLU A 223 13.31 6.08 -6.32
CA GLU A 223 14.38 5.49 -5.54
C GLU A 223 15.12 6.53 -4.70
N SER A 224 15.24 6.28 -3.41
CA SER A 224 15.97 7.14 -2.48
C SER A 224 17.33 6.52 -2.15
N THR A 225 18.43 7.23 -2.48
CA THR A 225 19.80 6.82 -2.16
C THR A 225 19.97 6.50 -0.67
N ALA A 226 19.38 7.32 0.20
CA ALA A 226 19.46 7.10 1.65
C ALA A 226 18.77 5.81 2.12
N ARG A 227 17.78 5.31 1.37
CA ARG A 227 17.11 4.02 1.68
C ARG A 227 17.91 2.85 1.15
N ARG A 228 18.46 2.97 -0.05
CA ARG A 228 19.30 1.94 -0.67
C ARG A 228 20.45 1.56 0.25
N HIS A 229 21.18 2.54 0.76
CA HIS A 229 22.28 2.29 1.71
C HIS A 229 21.78 1.68 3.03
N GLY A 230 20.66 2.16 3.58
CA GLY A 230 20.14 1.64 4.84
C GLY A 230 19.59 0.21 4.75
N ALA A 231 19.08 -0.21 3.60
CA ALA A 231 18.61 -1.58 3.39
C ALA A 231 19.79 -2.56 3.31
N ARG A 232 20.90 -2.17 2.70
CA ARG A 232 22.13 -2.97 2.63
C ARG A 232 22.70 -3.29 4.02
N GLU A 233 22.79 -2.29 4.89
CA GLU A 233 23.35 -2.48 6.24
C GLU A 233 22.43 -3.27 7.18
N ILE A 234 21.12 -3.22 6.99
CA ILE A 234 20.16 -3.98 7.82
C ILE A 234 20.04 -5.43 7.32
N GLY A 235 20.37 -5.69 6.05
CA GLY A 235 20.26 -6.99 5.40
C GLY A 235 21.54 -7.82 5.38
N GLU A 236 22.68 -7.28 5.85
CA GLU A 236 23.95 -8.01 5.85
C GLU A 236 23.96 -9.25 6.76
N GLU A 237 22.98 -9.39 7.65
CA GLU A 237 22.81 -10.62 8.46
C GLU A 237 21.81 -11.62 7.85
N SER A 238 21.17 -11.30 6.73
CA SER A 238 20.28 -12.24 6.03
C SER A 238 21.01 -12.82 4.82
N GLU A 239 21.07 -14.14 4.72
CA GLU A 239 21.66 -14.93 3.63
C GLU A 239 21.03 -14.66 2.23
N ASP A 240 20.11 -13.71 2.13
CA ASP A 240 19.45 -13.31 0.89
C ASP A 240 20.30 -12.29 0.12
N ALA A 241 21.20 -12.80 -0.73
CA ALA A 241 21.90 -12.02 -1.76
C ALA A 241 20.95 -11.22 -2.70
N ASP A 242 19.67 -11.55 -2.69
CA ASP A 242 18.60 -10.86 -3.45
C ASP A 242 18.26 -9.44 -2.93
N LEU A 243 18.63 -9.08 -1.70
CA LEU A 243 18.37 -7.73 -1.17
C LEU A 243 19.18 -6.64 -1.90
N GLU A 244 20.36 -6.99 -2.43
CA GLU A 244 21.16 -6.05 -3.22
C GLU A 244 20.54 -5.69 -4.57
N ALA A 245 19.79 -6.60 -5.15
CA ALA A 245 19.12 -6.43 -6.44
C ALA A 245 17.72 -5.78 -6.33
N ARG A 246 17.17 -5.65 -5.11
CA ARG A 246 15.80 -5.17 -4.92
C ARG A 246 15.67 -3.68 -5.24
N VAL A 247 14.87 -3.38 -6.25
CA VAL A 247 14.51 -2.01 -6.62
C VAL A 247 13.55 -1.41 -5.59
N MET A 248 13.96 -0.33 -4.93
CA MET A 248 13.17 0.35 -3.89
C MET A 248 12.39 1.55 -4.46
N ALA A 249 11.64 1.30 -5.51
CA ALA A 249 10.79 2.27 -6.19
C ALA A 249 9.45 1.64 -6.57
N ALA A 250 8.50 2.46 -7.04
CA ALA A 250 7.24 1.95 -7.59
C ALA A 250 7.49 1.11 -8.84
N CYS A 251 7.26 -0.21 -8.74
CA CYS A 251 7.37 -1.20 -9.80
C CYS A 251 5.98 -1.67 -10.23
N TYR A 252 5.86 -2.29 -11.40
CA TYR A 252 4.58 -2.78 -11.90
C TYR A 252 3.86 -3.73 -10.94
N LYS A 253 4.57 -4.54 -10.15
CA LYS A 253 3.97 -5.41 -9.12
C LYS A 253 3.13 -4.68 -8.06
N HIS A 254 3.37 -3.38 -7.89
CA HIS A 254 2.63 -2.56 -6.93
C HIS A 254 1.31 -2.02 -7.51
N PHE A 255 1.06 -2.24 -8.79
CA PHE A 255 -0.13 -1.79 -9.49
C PHE A 255 -0.99 -2.98 -9.92
N GLU A 256 -2.28 -2.91 -9.65
CA GLU A 256 -3.27 -3.89 -10.07
C GLU A 256 -4.35 -3.14 -10.84
N LEU A 257 -4.52 -3.49 -12.12
CA LEU A 257 -5.52 -2.91 -13.01
C LEU A 257 -6.71 -3.85 -13.13
N THR A 258 -7.91 -3.32 -13.01
CA THR A 258 -9.15 -4.09 -13.10
C THR A 258 -10.19 -3.35 -13.91
N ILE A 259 -11.12 -4.10 -14.52
CA ILE A 259 -12.38 -3.58 -15.06
C ILE A 259 -13.44 -3.82 -14.01
N GLU A 260 -14.10 -2.76 -13.54
CA GLU A 260 -15.06 -2.81 -12.44
C GLU A 260 -16.35 -2.06 -12.79
N THR A 261 -17.46 -2.48 -12.14
CA THR A 261 -18.68 -1.67 -12.12
C THR A 261 -18.62 -0.69 -10.95
N VAL A 262 -18.58 0.61 -11.25
CA VAL A 262 -18.52 1.71 -10.28
C VAL A 262 -19.65 2.68 -10.56
N ASP A 263 -20.55 2.90 -9.59
CA ASP A 263 -21.73 3.75 -9.74
C ASP A 263 -22.58 3.38 -10.98
N GLY A 264 -22.68 2.09 -11.30
CA GLY A 264 -23.42 1.59 -12.47
C GLY A 264 -22.71 1.75 -13.83
N MET A 265 -21.51 2.28 -13.86
CA MET A 265 -20.69 2.40 -15.06
C MET A 265 -19.54 1.37 -15.02
N ILE A 266 -19.23 0.80 -16.18
CA ILE A 266 -18.05 -0.07 -16.31
C ILE A 266 -16.86 0.81 -16.61
N MET A 267 -15.81 0.68 -15.78
CA MET A 267 -14.61 1.50 -15.90
C MET A 267 -13.34 0.79 -15.45
N LEU A 268 -12.21 1.33 -15.85
CA LEU A 268 -10.91 0.90 -15.38
C LEU A 268 -10.63 1.45 -13.97
N VAL A 269 -10.20 0.56 -13.08
CA VAL A 269 -9.75 0.90 -11.73
C VAL A 269 -8.33 0.40 -11.54
N LEU A 270 -7.44 1.30 -11.14
CA LEU A 270 -6.05 0.99 -10.85
C LEU A 270 -5.81 1.08 -9.34
N THR A 271 -5.38 0.00 -8.73
CA THR A 271 -4.99 -0.03 -7.32
C THR A 271 -3.46 0.03 -7.20
N TYR A 272 -2.95 0.98 -6.42
CA TYR A 272 -1.54 1.15 -6.13
C TYR A 272 -1.22 0.82 -4.66
N GLU A 273 -0.35 -0.15 -4.44
CA GLU A 273 0.20 -0.49 -3.13
C GLU A 273 1.50 0.29 -2.89
N ARG A 274 1.48 1.20 -1.90
CA ARG A 274 2.63 2.03 -1.57
C ARG A 274 3.55 1.33 -0.56
N GLU A 275 4.28 0.32 -1.01
CA GLU A 275 5.12 -0.56 -0.19
C GLU A 275 6.19 0.23 0.59
N PHE A 276 6.92 1.12 -0.06
CA PHE A 276 8.10 1.77 0.51
C PHE A 276 7.79 2.99 1.40
N VAL A 277 6.78 2.91 2.24
CA VAL A 277 6.52 3.96 3.24
C VAL A 277 7.64 4.05 4.27
N LYS A 278 7.76 5.19 4.96
CA LYS A 278 8.81 5.38 5.97
C LYS A 278 8.76 4.28 7.05
N GLY A 279 9.84 3.52 7.17
CA GLY A 279 9.95 2.41 8.12
C GLY A 279 9.22 1.14 7.66
N TYR A 280 9.05 0.95 6.33
CA TYR A 280 8.34 -0.19 5.74
C TYR A 280 8.82 -1.55 6.25
N TRP A 281 10.11 -1.74 6.49
CA TRP A 281 10.70 -2.99 7.01
C TRP A 281 10.21 -3.41 8.40
N ARG A 282 9.45 -2.55 9.09
CA ARG A 282 8.83 -2.84 10.39
C ARG A 282 7.32 -2.89 10.30
N LYS A 283 6.78 -2.62 9.13
CA LYS A 283 5.35 -2.57 8.92
C LYS A 283 4.85 -3.91 8.48
N THR A 284 3.77 -4.32 9.06
CA THR A 284 2.99 -5.45 8.59
C THR A 284 2.26 -5.06 7.29
N LYS A 285 1.91 -6.04 6.48
CA LYS A 285 1.27 -5.82 5.17
C LYS A 285 0.01 -4.95 5.25
N TRP A 286 -0.76 -5.06 6.33
CA TRP A 286 -1.98 -4.26 6.53
C TRP A 286 -1.71 -2.78 6.89
N GLU A 287 -0.51 -2.43 7.33
CA GLU A 287 -0.10 -1.04 7.60
C GLU A 287 0.32 -0.28 6.33
N ILE A 288 0.54 -1.00 5.23
CA ILE A 288 0.92 -0.44 3.94
C ILE A 288 -0.33 0.13 3.27
N PRO A 289 -0.35 1.44 2.92
CA PRO A 289 -1.51 2.03 2.26
C PRO A 289 -1.66 1.52 0.83
N LYS A 290 -2.90 1.20 0.46
CA LYS A 290 -3.32 0.97 -0.91
C LYS A 290 -4.24 2.10 -1.35
N HIS A 291 -4.10 2.53 -2.58
CA HIS A 291 -4.85 3.62 -3.18
C HIS A 291 -5.52 3.11 -4.45
N ALA A 292 -6.81 3.37 -4.60
CA ALA A 292 -7.54 3.06 -5.81
C ALA A 292 -7.78 4.34 -6.63
N PHE A 293 -7.53 4.25 -7.93
CA PHE A 293 -7.77 5.30 -8.92
C PHE A 293 -8.77 4.76 -9.92
N TYR A 294 -9.64 5.61 -10.38
CA TYR A 294 -10.61 5.35 -11.44
C TYR A 294 -10.49 6.44 -12.51
N GLU A 295 -11.11 6.25 -13.63
CA GLU A 295 -11.21 7.29 -14.65
C GLU A 295 -12.12 8.40 -14.14
N VAL A 296 -11.66 9.63 -14.26
CA VAL A 296 -12.41 10.80 -13.80
C VAL A 296 -13.24 11.34 -14.97
N TYR A 297 -14.54 11.13 -14.93
CA TYR A 297 -15.50 11.67 -15.88
C TYR A 297 -16.27 12.84 -15.26
N ALA A 298 -15.65 14.00 -15.19
CA ALA A 298 -16.31 15.21 -14.78
C ALA A 298 -16.10 16.28 -15.86
N GLU A 299 -17.16 16.98 -16.25
CA GLU A 299 -17.11 17.97 -17.33
C GLU A 299 -16.04 19.03 -17.10
N ASP A 300 -15.82 19.41 -15.83
CA ASP A 300 -14.87 20.44 -15.43
C ASP A 300 -13.43 19.93 -15.19
N VAL A 301 -13.19 18.63 -15.31
CA VAL A 301 -11.87 18.05 -15.05
C VAL A 301 -11.19 17.65 -16.35
N PRO A 302 -10.08 18.32 -16.72
CA PRO A 302 -9.32 17.99 -17.92
C PRO A 302 -8.79 16.53 -17.87
N ILE A 303 -8.83 15.83 -19.00
CA ILE A 303 -8.38 14.44 -19.13
C ILE A 303 -6.92 14.22 -18.70
N PHE A 304 -6.07 15.25 -18.82
CA PHE A 304 -4.68 15.18 -18.38
C PHE A 304 -4.53 15.21 -16.83
N LEU A 305 -5.60 15.38 -16.07
CA LEU A 305 -5.62 15.17 -14.62
C LEU A 305 -6.07 13.75 -14.25
N ASN A 306 -6.26 12.87 -15.22
CA ASN A 306 -6.51 11.45 -15.00
C ASN A 306 -5.18 10.67 -15.03
N PHE A 307 -4.89 9.94 -13.95
CA PHE A 307 -3.64 9.17 -13.82
C PHE A 307 -3.55 8.04 -14.86
N LEU A 308 -4.67 7.38 -15.17
CA LEU A 308 -4.73 6.28 -16.13
C LEU A 308 -4.31 6.74 -17.55
N THR A 309 -4.61 7.98 -17.92
CA THR A 309 -4.21 8.58 -19.22
C THR A 309 -2.69 8.48 -19.45
N PHE A 310 -1.89 8.51 -18.41
CA PHE A 310 -0.44 8.42 -18.51
C PHE A 310 0.09 7.02 -18.16
N PHE A 311 -0.57 6.33 -17.22
CA PHE A 311 -0.12 5.01 -16.79
C PHE A 311 -0.28 3.95 -17.87
N LEU A 312 -1.45 3.89 -18.51
CA LEU A 312 -1.75 2.87 -19.53
C LEU A 312 -0.77 2.91 -20.73
N PRO A 313 -0.50 4.08 -21.35
CA PRO A 313 0.47 4.13 -22.44
C PRO A 313 1.88 3.73 -22.01
N MET A 314 2.30 4.09 -20.78
CA MET A 314 3.60 3.65 -20.28
C MET A 314 3.67 2.14 -20.12
N ALA A 315 2.64 1.53 -19.56
CA ALA A 315 2.59 0.10 -19.32
C ALA A 315 2.48 -0.70 -20.64
N ALA A 316 1.69 -0.20 -21.60
CA ALA A 316 1.59 -0.79 -22.93
C ALA A 316 2.91 -0.68 -23.71
N ALA A 317 3.56 0.49 -23.70
CA ALA A 317 4.87 0.68 -24.34
C ALA A 317 5.97 -0.20 -23.74
N ASP A 318 5.84 -0.55 -22.47
CA ASP A 318 6.73 -1.49 -21.77
C ASP A 318 6.33 -2.96 -22.01
N ALA A 319 5.24 -3.22 -22.74
CA ALA A 319 4.64 -4.54 -22.86
C ALA A 319 4.38 -5.22 -21.49
N ALA A 320 3.97 -4.41 -20.50
CA ALA A 320 3.83 -4.86 -19.12
C ALA A 320 2.62 -5.79 -18.92
N PHE A 321 1.57 -5.66 -19.72
CA PHE A 321 0.37 -6.47 -19.59
C PHE A 321 0.55 -7.84 -20.27
N ARG A 322 -0.01 -8.87 -19.63
CA ARG A 322 0.10 -10.24 -20.13
C ARG A 322 -0.80 -10.48 -21.34
N ASP A 323 -2.04 -10.04 -21.25
CA ASP A 323 -3.11 -10.42 -22.16
C ASP A 323 -3.47 -9.31 -23.15
N TYR A 324 -2.87 -8.12 -23.00
CA TYR A 324 -3.13 -6.93 -23.82
C TYR A 324 -1.83 -6.33 -24.35
N GLY A 325 -1.77 -6.09 -25.65
CA GLY A 325 -0.60 -5.50 -26.32
C GLY A 325 -0.69 -3.98 -26.48
N SER A 326 -1.88 -3.41 -26.37
CA SER A 326 -2.12 -1.98 -26.58
C SER A 326 -3.18 -1.42 -25.64
N VAL A 327 -3.19 -0.09 -25.50
CA VAL A 327 -4.26 0.60 -24.74
C VAL A 327 -5.61 0.42 -25.43
N SER A 328 -5.65 0.40 -26.77
CA SER A 328 -6.89 0.19 -27.51
C SER A 328 -7.55 -1.14 -27.16
N GLU A 329 -6.77 -2.22 -27.09
CA GLU A 329 -7.29 -3.54 -26.71
C GLU A 329 -7.91 -3.55 -25.29
N ILE A 330 -7.31 -2.80 -24.35
CA ILE A 330 -7.86 -2.65 -23.00
C ILE A 330 -9.18 -1.89 -23.02
N LEU A 331 -9.27 -0.81 -23.81
CA LEU A 331 -10.51 -0.03 -23.96
C LEU A 331 -11.60 -0.84 -24.68
N ASP A 332 -11.22 -1.62 -25.72
CA ASP A 332 -12.14 -2.53 -26.40
C ASP A 332 -12.69 -3.63 -25.46
N ALA A 333 -11.90 -4.05 -24.46
CA ALA A 333 -12.37 -4.97 -23.42
C ALA A 333 -13.40 -4.31 -22.50
N VAL A 334 -13.20 -3.04 -22.10
CA VAL A 334 -14.19 -2.26 -21.34
C VAL A 334 -15.50 -2.16 -22.13
N ASP A 335 -15.42 -1.74 -23.40
CA ASP A 335 -16.60 -1.66 -24.30
C ASP A 335 -17.30 -3.01 -24.47
N THR A 336 -16.55 -4.09 -24.46
CA THR A 336 -17.11 -5.44 -24.56
C THR A 336 -17.93 -5.81 -23.33
N HIS A 337 -17.41 -5.50 -22.13
CA HIS A 337 -18.14 -5.70 -20.89
C HIS A 337 -19.41 -4.83 -20.83
N GLU A 338 -19.37 -3.60 -21.31
CA GLU A 338 -20.56 -2.74 -21.42
C GLU A 338 -21.65 -3.34 -22.32
N LYS A 339 -21.26 -3.95 -23.44
CA LYS A 339 -22.20 -4.57 -24.38
C LYS A 339 -22.81 -5.87 -23.89
N VAL A 340 -22.11 -6.61 -23.03
CA VAL A 340 -22.60 -7.88 -22.46
C VAL A 340 -23.65 -7.64 -21.38
N GLY A 341 -23.69 -6.44 -20.81
CA GLY A 341 -24.65 -6.06 -19.78
C GLY A 341 -24.18 -6.39 -18.36
N HIS A 342 -24.97 -5.93 -17.39
CA HIS A 342 -24.62 -5.99 -16.00
C HIS A 342 -24.47 -7.42 -15.48
N SER A 343 -23.27 -7.80 -15.08
CA SER A 343 -23.03 -8.90 -14.17
C SER A 343 -23.32 -8.44 -12.74
N GLU A 344 -23.82 -9.34 -11.88
CA GLU A 344 -23.88 -9.09 -10.44
C GLU A 344 -22.47 -8.94 -9.83
N ASP A 345 -21.44 -9.34 -10.57
CA ASP A 345 -20.05 -9.24 -10.16
C ASP A 345 -19.57 -7.79 -10.32
N LYS A 346 -18.99 -7.25 -9.28
CA LYS A 346 -18.48 -5.86 -9.24
C LYS A 346 -17.12 -5.72 -9.91
N ILE A 347 -16.29 -6.76 -9.87
CA ILE A 347 -15.04 -6.86 -10.63
C ILE A 347 -15.29 -7.82 -11.78
N LEU A 348 -15.20 -7.29 -12.99
CA LEU A 348 -15.47 -8.03 -14.22
C LEU A 348 -14.22 -8.74 -14.73
N GLU A 349 -13.08 -8.06 -14.63
CA GLU A 349 -11.80 -8.59 -15.09
C GLU A 349 -10.62 -8.04 -14.29
N VAL A 350 -9.58 -8.86 -14.12
CA VAL A 350 -8.27 -8.45 -13.58
C VAL A 350 -7.24 -8.52 -14.69
N ILE A 351 -6.68 -7.36 -15.03
CA ILE A 351 -5.64 -7.25 -16.07
C ILE A 351 -4.28 -7.51 -15.43
N HIS A 352 -3.70 -8.65 -15.78
CA HIS A 352 -2.47 -9.13 -15.16
C HIS A 352 -1.21 -8.53 -15.78
N VAL A 353 -0.26 -8.18 -14.92
CA VAL A 353 1.11 -7.83 -15.32
C VAL A 353 1.90 -9.11 -15.58
N ARG A 354 2.74 -9.13 -16.64
CA ARG A 354 3.67 -10.22 -16.93
C ARG A 354 4.64 -10.43 -15.78
N GLU A 355 4.99 -11.67 -15.48
CA GLU A 355 5.82 -11.99 -14.32
C GLU A 355 7.21 -11.34 -14.40
N GLU A 356 7.83 -11.37 -15.59
CA GLU A 356 9.11 -10.74 -15.87
C GLU A 356 9.11 -9.21 -15.73
N MET A 357 7.94 -8.58 -15.86
CA MET A 357 7.78 -7.12 -15.76
C MET A 357 7.46 -6.64 -14.35
N ARG A 358 7.09 -7.52 -13.44
CA ARG A 358 6.62 -7.17 -12.10
C ARG A 358 7.63 -6.32 -11.31
N ASN A 359 8.90 -6.63 -11.41
CA ASN A 359 9.96 -5.91 -10.69
C ASN A 359 10.52 -4.71 -11.47
N LEU A 360 10.03 -4.45 -12.68
CA LEU A 360 10.46 -3.30 -13.47
C LEU A 360 9.90 -2.00 -12.88
N PRO A 361 10.75 -0.97 -12.64
CA PRO A 361 10.29 0.33 -12.19
C PRO A 361 9.37 0.99 -13.22
N VAL A 362 8.24 1.54 -12.77
CA VAL A 362 7.35 2.32 -13.63
C VAL A 362 8.01 3.64 -14.04
N PHE A 363 8.72 4.28 -13.11
CA PHE A 363 9.44 5.53 -13.35
C PHE A 363 10.94 5.24 -13.45
N ARG A 364 11.47 5.33 -14.68
CA ARG A 364 12.84 4.95 -15.00
C ARG A 364 13.74 6.16 -15.24
N GLN A 365 15.04 5.95 -15.07
CA GLN A 365 16.07 6.93 -15.34
C GLN A 365 16.27 7.06 -16.87
N TYR A 366 16.45 8.29 -17.34
CA TYR A 366 16.85 8.57 -18.73
C TYR A 366 18.37 8.61 -18.82
N LEU A 367 18.95 7.87 -19.75
CA LEU A 367 20.37 7.95 -20.10
C LEU A 367 20.48 8.59 -21.47
N GLU A 368 21.38 9.58 -21.57
CA GLU A 368 21.51 10.44 -22.75
C GLU A 368 22.01 9.72 -24.02
N HIS A 369 22.65 8.54 -23.90
CA HIS A 369 23.43 7.96 -24.98
C HIS A 369 23.14 6.50 -25.35
N ASN A 370 22.11 5.87 -24.81
CA ASN A 370 21.86 4.46 -25.10
C ASN A 370 20.38 4.17 -25.34
N VAL A 371 20.05 3.89 -26.59
CA VAL A 371 18.69 3.55 -27.05
C VAL A 371 18.15 2.29 -26.36
N ASP A 372 19.03 1.37 -25.96
CA ASP A 372 18.69 0.09 -25.35
C ASP A 372 18.66 0.11 -23.80
N ASN A 373 19.08 1.20 -23.17
CA ASN A 373 19.29 1.27 -21.71
C ASN A 373 18.09 1.79 -20.90
N PHE A 374 16.89 1.75 -21.43
CA PHE A 374 15.68 1.82 -20.59
C PHE A 374 15.51 0.59 -19.68
N LYS A 375 16.45 -0.35 -19.76
CA LYS A 375 16.43 -1.56 -18.96
C LYS A 375 16.73 -1.25 -17.50
N GLY A 376 15.67 -1.02 -16.73
CA GLY A 376 15.65 -1.41 -15.35
C GLY A 376 15.98 -0.38 -14.28
N ASN A 377 16.72 0.69 -14.53
CA ASN A 377 17.12 1.61 -13.46
C ASN A 377 15.98 2.55 -13.04
N ALA A 378 15.61 2.49 -11.77
CA ALA A 378 14.65 3.42 -11.19
C ALA A 378 15.17 4.86 -11.24
N ARG A 379 14.28 5.80 -11.52
CA ARG A 379 14.59 7.23 -11.42
C ARG A 379 14.84 7.61 -9.97
N GLY A 380 15.93 8.32 -9.72
CA GLY A 380 16.27 8.80 -8.39
C GLY A 380 15.30 9.90 -7.90
N ALA A 381 15.00 9.89 -6.60
CA ALA A 381 14.15 10.86 -5.94
C ALA A 381 14.63 12.31 -6.10
N ASP A 382 15.94 12.53 -6.05
CA ASP A 382 16.54 13.85 -6.23
C ASP A 382 16.43 14.34 -7.68
N SER A 383 16.61 13.43 -8.66
CA SER A 383 16.44 13.73 -10.09
C SER A 383 15.01 14.16 -10.40
N PHE A 384 14.02 13.44 -9.88
CA PHE A 384 12.62 13.84 -10.02
C PHE A 384 12.35 15.18 -9.35
N GLY A 385 12.85 15.37 -8.11
CA GLY A 385 12.67 16.62 -7.37
C GLY A 385 13.22 17.84 -8.12
N LYS A 386 14.42 17.71 -8.72
CA LYS A 386 14.99 18.76 -9.58
C LYS A 386 14.15 19.04 -10.81
N ALA A 387 13.64 18.01 -11.49
CA ALA A 387 12.79 18.19 -12.66
C ALA A 387 11.49 18.91 -12.32
N LEU A 388 10.86 18.58 -11.19
CA LEU A 388 9.63 19.25 -10.72
C LEU A 388 9.87 20.73 -10.36
N VAL A 389 10.98 21.03 -9.65
CA VAL A 389 11.37 22.41 -9.33
C VAL A 389 11.61 23.21 -10.62
N ASN A 390 12.34 22.65 -11.57
CA ASN A 390 12.63 23.32 -12.84
C ASN A 390 11.35 23.57 -13.65
N LEU A 391 10.42 22.61 -13.70
CA LEU A 391 9.11 22.79 -14.33
C LEU A 391 8.33 23.92 -13.63
N GLY A 392 8.33 23.95 -12.30
CA GLY A 392 7.71 25.02 -11.53
C GLY A 392 8.24 26.40 -11.90
N HIS A 393 9.56 26.56 -11.98
CA HIS A 393 10.17 27.83 -12.38
C HIS A 393 9.78 28.23 -13.81
N ARG A 394 9.78 27.28 -14.77
CA ARG A 394 9.33 27.53 -16.15
C ARG A 394 7.84 27.88 -16.23
N SER A 395 7.05 27.41 -15.26
CA SER A 395 5.63 27.73 -15.12
C SER A 395 5.38 29.09 -14.45
N GLY A 396 6.44 29.83 -14.07
CA GLY A 396 6.37 31.16 -13.45
C GLY A 396 6.30 31.18 -11.93
N TYR A 397 6.48 30.03 -11.25
CA TYR A 397 6.54 30.00 -9.79
C TYR A 397 7.88 30.50 -9.28
N THR A 398 7.86 31.44 -8.37
CA THR A 398 9.08 31.97 -7.73
C THR A 398 9.60 31.07 -6.61
N LEU A 399 8.71 30.27 -6.02
CA LEU A 399 9.04 29.29 -5.00
C LEU A 399 9.20 27.89 -5.61
N ASN A 400 10.07 27.09 -5.01
CA ASN A 400 10.31 25.72 -5.44
C ASN A 400 9.07 24.86 -5.26
N ILE A 401 8.48 24.40 -6.35
CA ILE A 401 7.43 23.37 -6.34
C ILE A 401 8.09 22.03 -5.98
N THR A 402 7.61 21.42 -4.93
CA THR A 402 8.17 20.16 -4.42
C THR A 402 7.06 19.12 -4.17
N VAL A 403 7.43 17.85 -4.14
CA VAL A 403 6.51 16.75 -3.74
C VAL A 403 5.86 17.00 -2.37
N ARG A 404 6.58 17.71 -1.47
CA ARG A 404 6.01 18.08 -0.16
C ARG A 404 4.83 19.05 -0.31
N ALA A 405 4.83 19.91 -1.31
CA ALA A 405 3.72 20.82 -1.59
C ALA A 405 2.50 20.06 -2.13
N CYS A 406 2.70 19.08 -3.03
CA CYS A 406 1.63 18.17 -3.48
C CYS A 406 1.01 17.43 -2.29
N ARG A 407 1.84 16.80 -1.47
CA ARG A 407 1.40 16.10 -0.26
C ARG A 407 0.66 17.01 0.72
N ARG A 408 1.11 18.24 0.89
CA ARG A 408 0.48 19.19 1.82
C ARG A 408 -0.95 19.49 1.41
N TRP A 409 -1.17 19.81 0.13
CA TRP A 409 -2.53 20.05 -0.37
C TRP A 409 -3.41 18.82 -0.20
N ALA A 410 -2.96 17.64 -0.65
CA ALA A 410 -3.71 16.40 -0.53
C ALA A 410 -4.12 16.10 0.93
N LEU A 411 -3.21 16.31 1.89
CA LEU A 411 -3.50 16.09 3.31
C LEU A 411 -4.43 17.15 3.90
N GLN A 412 -4.33 18.42 3.46
CA GLN A 412 -5.25 19.49 3.86
C GLN A 412 -6.68 19.22 3.37
N GLN A 413 -6.83 18.70 2.15
CA GLN A 413 -8.16 18.33 1.65
C GLN A 413 -8.69 17.09 2.39
N ALA A 414 -7.85 16.06 2.59
CA ALA A 414 -8.25 14.88 3.35
C ALA A 414 -8.67 15.21 4.80
N ASP A 415 -8.04 16.18 5.43
CA ASP A 415 -8.37 16.63 6.80
C ASP A 415 -9.76 17.30 6.88
N LYS A 416 -10.22 17.89 5.78
CA LYS A 416 -11.56 18.51 5.72
C LYS A 416 -12.70 17.51 5.53
N THR A 417 -12.42 16.40 4.85
CA THR A 417 -13.46 15.52 4.31
C THR A 417 -13.51 14.16 5.02
N TYR A 418 -12.37 13.67 5.50
CA TYR A 418 -12.25 12.32 6.02
C TYR A 418 -11.88 12.29 7.50
N SER A 419 -12.13 11.16 8.16
CA SER A 419 -11.74 10.93 9.54
C SER A 419 -10.21 10.96 9.72
N GLU A 420 -9.75 11.25 10.94
CA GLU A 420 -8.31 11.22 11.28
C GLU A 420 -7.66 9.88 10.92
N SER A 421 -8.34 8.77 11.17
CA SER A 421 -7.84 7.43 10.87
C SER A 421 -7.66 7.20 9.37
N ALA A 422 -8.62 7.64 8.55
CA ALA A 422 -8.54 7.57 7.09
C ALA A 422 -7.40 8.45 6.55
N ARG A 423 -7.29 9.69 7.04
CA ARG A 423 -6.20 10.60 6.70
C ARG A 423 -4.84 10.04 7.10
N MET A 424 -4.71 9.42 8.27
CA MET A 424 -3.46 8.80 8.71
C MET A 424 -3.07 7.62 7.82
N LYS A 425 -4.01 6.77 7.46
CA LYS A 425 -3.80 5.67 6.52
C LYS A 425 -3.37 6.20 5.15
N PHE A 426 -4.08 7.19 4.61
CA PHE A 426 -3.75 7.89 3.37
C PHE A 426 -2.35 8.50 3.41
N ALA A 427 -1.96 9.10 4.51
CA ALA A 427 -0.64 9.68 4.72
C ALA A 427 0.49 8.64 4.90
N GLY A 428 0.18 7.38 5.15
CA GLY A 428 1.15 6.37 5.58
C GLY A 428 1.81 6.73 6.91
N GLN A 429 1.05 7.37 7.81
CA GLN A 429 1.50 7.72 9.16
C GLN A 429 1.13 6.62 10.13
N THR A 430 2.06 6.26 11.02
CA THR A 430 1.81 5.34 12.11
C THR A 430 1.54 6.13 13.39
N ASN A 431 0.29 6.10 13.86
CA ASN A 431 0.03 6.41 15.25
C ASN A 431 -1.35 5.91 15.71
N ARG A 432 -1.49 5.67 17.03
CA ARG A 432 -2.70 5.23 17.74
C ARG A 432 -3.24 3.86 17.29
N ASP A 433 -2.68 2.97 17.88
CA ASP A 433 -2.40 1.57 17.69
C ASP A 433 -3.53 0.58 17.48
N THR A 434 -4.68 0.74 18.10
CA THR A 434 -5.58 -0.41 18.25
C THR A 434 -6.49 -0.64 17.04
N TYR A 435 -7.03 0.42 16.46
CA TYR A 435 -7.90 0.29 15.29
C TYR A 435 -7.12 -0.14 14.06
N GLY A 436 -5.99 0.54 13.80
CA GLY A 436 -5.14 0.24 12.66
C GLY A 436 -4.58 -1.19 12.70
N LYS A 437 -4.25 -1.72 13.89
CA LYS A 437 -3.65 -3.05 14.05
C LYS A 437 -4.63 -4.20 13.86
N SER A 438 -5.91 -4.01 14.24
CA SER A 438 -6.83 -5.14 14.38
C SER A 438 -8.03 -5.11 13.43
N TYR A 439 -8.44 -3.95 12.95
CA TYR A 439 -9.71 -3.79 12.25
C TYR A 439 -9.63 -2.98 10.96
N ALA A 440 -8.63 -2.11 10.78
CA ALA A 440 -8.53 -1.28 9.59
C ALA A 440 -8.15 -2.11 8.36
N HIS A 441 -8.93 -1.96 7.30
CA HIS A 441 -8.60 -2.54 6.01
C HIS A 441 -7.34 -1.88 5.42
N PRO A 442 -6.44 -2.61 4.72
CA PRO A 442 -5.22 -2.05 4.14
C PRO A 442 -5.48 -0.98 3.06
N LEU A 443 -6.61 -1.05 2.36
CA LEU A 443 -6.99 -0.06 1.37
C LEU A 443 -7.25 1.29 2.05
N SER A 444 -6.71 2.37 1.49
CA SER A 444 -7.04 3.75 1.90
C SER A 444 -8.52 4.03 1.64
N GLU A 445 -9.20 4.64 2.61
CA GLU A 445 -10.60 5.08 2.45
C GLU A 445 -10.72 6.39 1.66
N VAL A 446 -9.60 7.00 1.34
CA VAL A 446 -9.58 8.28 0.62
C VAL A 446 -9.62 8.02 -0.87
N ASP A 447 -10.63 8.53 -1.52
CA ASP A 447 -10.66 8.71 -2.96
C ASP A 447 -9.63 9.81 -3.31
N GLY A 448 -8.44 9.38 -3.70
CA GLY A 448 -7.31 10.27 -3.92
C GLY A 448 -7.56 11.31 -5.01
N PRO A 449 -8.04 10.92 -6.20
CA PRO A 449 -8.40 11.84 -7.28
C PRO A 449 -9.47 12.84 -6.88
N ALA A 450 -10.62 12.38 -6.38
CA ALA A 450 -11.71 13.27 -6.01
C ALA A 450 -11.33 14.22 -4.89
N ASN A 451 -10.60 13.71 -3.86
CA ASN A 451 -10.10 14.53 -2.76
C ASN A 451 -9.13 15.62 -3.23
N TYR A 452 -8.24 15.29 -4.17
CA TYR A 452 -7.25 16.25 -4.66
C TYR A 452 -7.88 17.30 -5.59
N LEU A 453 -8.74 16.87 -6.50
CA LEU A 453 -9.36 17.71 -7.52
C LEU A 453 -10.55 18.53 -6.98
N GLY A 454 -11.08 18.17 -5.80
CA GLY A 454 -12.23 18.85 -5.21
C GLY A 454 -13.56 18.51 -5.90
N ILE A 455 -13.64 17.36 -6.57
CA ILE A 455 -14.85 16.84 -7.23
C ILE A 455 -15.63 15.89 -6.31
N ALA A 456 -16.81 15.47 -6.74
CA ALA A 456 -17.65 14.55 -5.99
C ALA A 456 -16.91 13.21 -5.69
N ILE A 457 -16.98 12.79 -4.43
CA ILE A 457 -16.31 11.58 -3.96
C ILE A 457 -17.09 10.36 -4.44
N ARG A 458 -16.41 9.43 -5.11
CA ARG A 458 -16.93 8.13 -5.51
C ARG A 458 -16.31 7.05 -4.64
N GLN A 459 -17.08 6.56 -3.69
CA GLN A 459 -16.54 5.57 -2.74
C GLN A 459 -16.93 4.13 -3.06
N GLU A 460 -17.82 3.90 -4.00
CA GLU A 460 -18.35 2.57 -4.27
C GLU A 460 -17.21 1.59 -4.64
N HIS A 461 -16.31 1.96 -5.54
CA HIS A 461 -15.16 1.13 -5.91
C HIS A 461 -14.23 0.84 -4.72
N ILE A 462 -14.02 1.82 -3.83
CA ILE A 462 -13.22 1.63 -2.61
C ILE A 462 -13.93 0.70 -1.64
N GLN A 463 -15.25 0.88 -1.45
CA GLN A 463 -16.07 0.04 -0.59
C GLN A 463 -16.18 -1.38 -1.13
N ASN A 464 -16.34 -1.53 -2.44
CA ASN A 464 -16.33 -2.84 -3.10
C ASN A 464 -15.03 -3.58 -2.81
N ARG A 465 -13.89 -2.93 -3.02
CA ARG A 465 -12.57 -3.49 -2.71
C ARG A 465 -12.38 -3.83 -1.24
N ARG A 466 -12.92 -3.04 -0.33
CA ARG A 466 -12.87 -3.31 1.11
C ARG A 466 -13.78 -4.45 1.53
N GLY A 467 -14.96 -4.56 0.90
CA GLY A 467 -15.92 -5.63 1.13
C GLY A 467 -15.51 -6.99 0.57
N MET A 468 -14.56 -6.99 -0.37
CA MET A 468 -14.06 -8.20 -1.03
C MET A 468 -12.96 -8.89 -0.21
N GLY A 469 -13.35 -9.51 0.88
CA GLY A 469 -12.48 -10.47 1.56
C GLY A 469 -12.31 -11.79 0.78
N LEU A 470 -13.26 -12.09 -0.11
CA LEU A 470 -13.31 -13.29 -0.93
C LEU A 470 -13.67 -12.88 -2.37
N TYR A 471 -12.69 -12.91 -3.24
CA TYR A 471 -12.93 -12.80 -4.68
C TYR A 471 -13.67 -14.05 -5.15
N ARG A 472 -14.89 -13.86 -5.68
CA ARG A 472 -15.66 -14.91 -6.32
C ARG A 472 -15.52 -14.77 -7.83
N ASN A 473 -14.91 -15.74 -8.45
CA ASN A 473 -15.04 -15.92 -9.89
C ASN A 473 -16.08 -17.01 -10.13
N SER A 474 -17.24 -16.62 -10.63
CA SER A 474 -18.36 -17.54 -10.93
C SER A 474 -18.01 -18.54 -12.03
N SER A 475 -16.99 -18.24 -12.84
CA SER A 475 -16.51 -19.10 -13.93
C SER A 475 -15.45 -20.11 -13.50
N LEU A 476 -14.98 -20.10 -12.25
CA LEU A 476 -13.99 -21.07 -11.79
C LEU A 476 -14.59 -22.48 -11.71
N PHE A 477 -13.87 -23.43 -12.22
CA PHE A 477 -14.21 -24.84 -12.05
C PHE A 477 -14.26 -25.20 -10.56
N GLN A 478 -15.37 -25.75 -10.10
CA GLN A 478 -15.52 -26.24 -8.73
C GLN A 478 -14.98 -27.66 -8.56
N LEU A 479 -14.91 -28.40 -9.66
CA LEU A 479 -14.36 -29.74 -9.76
C LEU A 479 -13.35 -29.79 -10.91
N LEU A 480 -12.48 -30.79 -10.93
CA LEU A 480 -11.59 -30.99 -12.08
C LEU A 480 -12.45 -31.27 -13.33
N PRO A 481 -12.16 -30.63 -14.48
CA PRO A 481 -12.75 -31.00 -15.76
C PRO A 481 -12.41 -32.45 -16.09
N ALA A 482 -13.30 -33.15 -16.81
CA ALA A 482 -13.19 -34.59 -17.08
C ALA A 482 -11.79 -35.02 -17.60
N LYS A 483 -11.17 -34.23 -18.46
CA LYS A 483 -9.81 -34.49 -18.94
C LYS A 483 -8.77 -34.43 -17.82
N ALA A 484 -8.80 -33.35 -17.03
CA ALA A 484 -7.86 -33.16 -15.93
C ALA A 484 -8.08 -34.17 -14.80
N GLU A 485 -9.34 -34.57 -14.57
CA GLU A 485 -9.67 -35.64 -13.61
C GLU A 485 -9.11 -36.98 -14.07
N TYR A 486 -9.25 -37.30 -15.35
CA TYR A 486 -8.65 -38.52 -15.92
C TYR A 486 -7.12 -38.53 -15.79
N GLU A 487 -6.48 -37.41 -16.14
CA GLU A 487 -5.02 -37.24 -15.99
C GLU A 487 -4.58 -37.35 -14.53
N PHE A 488 -5.35 -36.76 -13.60
CA PHE A 488 -5.11 -36.87 -12.15
C PHE A 488 -5.21 -38.30 -11.64
N LEU A 489 -6.24 -39.05 -12.04
CA LEU A 489 -6.43 -40.43 -11.61
C LEU A 489 -5.40 -41.36 -12.22
N ALA A 490 -4.84 -41.03 -13.38
CA ALA A 490 -3.77 -41.80 -14.03
C ALA A 490 -2.37 -41.54 -13.46
N ARG A 491 -2.22 -40.56 -12.56
CA ARG A 491 -0.94 -40.25 -11.90
C ARG A 491 -0.49 -41.44 -11.06
N GLU A 492 0.79 -41.77 -11.13
CA GLU A 492 1.39 -42.90 -10.44
C GLU A 492 1.24 -42.82 -8.91
N ASP A 493 1.41 -41.61 -8.33
CA ASP A 493 1.25 -41.37 -6.90
C ASP A 493 -0.21 -41.56 -6.45
N VAL A 494 -1.18 -41.08 -7.21
CA VAL A 494 -2.61 -41.22 -6.92
C VAL A 494 -3.06 -42.66 -7.06
N TYR A 495 -2.59 -43.34 -8.10
CA TYR A 495 -2.88 -44.74 -8.33
C TYR A 495 -2.34 -45.64 -7.20
N ALA A 496 -1.12 -45.37 -6.70
CA ALA A 496 -0.53 -46.08 -5.56
C ALA A 496 -1.36 -45.89 -4.27
N LEU A 497 -1.88 -44.66 -4.04
CA LEU A 497 -2.78 -44.39 -2.91
C LEU A 497 -4.09 -45.20 -3.03
N ASP A 498 -4.68 -45.29 -4.23
CA ASP A 498 -5.90 -46.04 -4.48
C ASP A 498 -5.68 -47.53 -4.28
N GLN A 499 -4.57 -48.08 -4.74
CA GLN A 499 -4.18 -49.48 -4.50
C GLN A 499 -4.01 -49.76 -3.00
N THR A 500 -3.37 -48.85 -2.27
CA THR A 500 -3.18 -48.99 -0.83
C THR A 500 -4.51 -48.91 -0.09
N MET A 501 -5.40 -48.04 -0.51
CA MET A 501 -6.76 -47.93 0.03
C MET A 501 -7.57 -49.21 -0.20
N ALA A 502 -7.49 -49.78 -1.40
CA ALA A 502 -8.16 -51.04 -1.73
C ALA A 502 -7.63 -52.22 -0.87
N LYS A 503 -6.30 -52.33 -0.69
CA LYS A 503 -5.70 -53.34 0.20
C LYS A 503 -6.18 -53.19 1.64
N LEU A 504 -6.21 -51.98 2.17
CA LEU A 504 -6.70 -51.74 3.53
C LEU A 504 -8.19 -52.01 3.68
N SER A 505 -8.98 -51.83 2.62
CA SER A 505 -10.40 -52.15 2.63
C SER A 505 -10.66 -53.66 2.66
N LEU A 506 -9.82 -54.44 2.01
CA LEU A 506 -9.91 -55.92 2.08
C LEU A 506 -9.58 -56.45 3.48
N LEU A 507 -8.63 -55.84 4.17
CA LEU A 507 -8.24 -56.22 5.53
C LEU A 507 -9.31 -55.89 6.59
N LEU A 508 -10.24 -55.00 6.29
CA LEU A 508 -11.29 -54.58 7.23
C LEU A 508 -12.30 -55.70 7.53
N SER A 509 -12.52 -56.67 6.62
CA SER A 509 -13.50 -57.73 6.79
C SER A 509 -13.13 -58.67 7.94
N ASP A 510 -11.84 -59.01 8.09
CA ASP A 510 -11.35 -60.03 8.99
C ASP A 510 -10.63 -59.51 10.24
N ALA A 511 -10.57 -58.17 10.40
CA ALA A 511 -9.84 -57.50 11.46
C ALA A 511 -10.60 -57.44 12.80
N THR A 512 -9.86 -57.51 13.89
CA THR A 512 -10.37 -57.26 15.25
C THR A 512 -10.78 -55.82 15.47
N PRO A 513 -11.57 -55.46 16.51
CA PRO A 513 -12.02 -54.10 16.74
C PRO A 513 -10.87 -53.06 16.87
N GLU A 514 -9.75 -53.45 17.44
CA GLU A 514 -8.58 -52.58 17.59
C GLU A 514 -7.84 -52.40 16.26
N GLU A 515 -7.65 -53.47 15.50
CA GLU A 515 -7.08 -53.42 14.15
C GLU A 515 -7.97 -52.62 13.18
N LYS A 516 -9.29 -52.74 13.29
CA LYS A 516 -10.25 -51.93 12.51
C LYS A 516 -10.04 -50.47 12.74
N HIS A 517 -9.84 -50.04 13.98
CA HIS A 517 -9.58 -48.63 14.31
C HIS A 517 -8.27 -48.15 13.67
N GLU A 518 -7.22 -48.94 13.74
CA GLU A 518 -5.91 -48.59 13.15
C GLU A 518 -5.98 -48.52 11.61
N ILE A 519 -6.67 -49.50 10.98
CA ILE A 519 -6.91 -49.49 9.53
C ILE A 519 -7.69 -48.25 9.10
N GLN A 520 -8.75 -47.89 9.83
CA GLN A 520 -9.54 -46.69 9.54
C GLN A 520 -8.73 -45.41 9.66
N LEU A 521 -7.81 -45.31 10.64
CA LEU A 521 -6.89 -44.19 10.75
C LEU A 521 -5.94 -44.11 9.56
N LYS A 522 -5.41 -45.22 9.09
CA LYS A 522 -4.56 -45.29 7.88
C LYS A 522 -5.34 -44.91 6.64
N GLN A 523 -6.57 -45.41 6.46
CA GLN A 523 -7.44 -45.01 5.36
C GLN A 523 -7.75 -43.55 5.37
N LYS A 524 -8.03 -42.94 6.54
CA LYS A 524 -8.28 -41.52 6.69
C LYS A 524 -7.07 -40.66 6.31
N ARG A 525 -5.84 -41.11 6.62
CA ARG A 525 -4.60 -40.43 6.19
C ARG A 525 -4.46 -40.44 4.67
N ILE A 526 -4.62 -41.62 4.04
CA ILE A 526 -4.54 -41.77 2.59
C ILE A 526 -5.61 -40.92 1.88
N TYR A 527 -6.84 -40.95 2.39
CA TYR A 527 -7.91 -40.11 1.86
C TYR A 527 -7.60 -38.62 1.93
N ASN A 528 -7.05 -38.14 3.05
CA ASN A 528 -6.65 -36.74 3.22
C ASN A 528 -5.49 -36.38 2.30
N GLU A 529 -4.55 -37.27 2.08
CA GLU A 529 -3.43 -37.07 1.16
C GLU A 529 -3.93 -36.97 -0.29
N LYS A 530 -4.75 -37.94 -0.74
CA LYS A 530 -5.38 -37.87 -2.07
C LYS A 530 -6.20 -36.62 -2.27
N ARG A 531 -6.97 -36.19 -1.25
CA ARG A 531 -7.75 -34.96 -1.28
C ARG A 531 -6.85 -33.72 -1.36
N SER A 532 -5.70 -33.74 -0.71
CA SER A 532 -4.72 -32.63 -0.81
C SER A 532 -4.18 -32.52 -2.23
N LEU A 533 -3.79 -33.62 -2.84
CA LEU A 533 -3.30 -33.70 -4.22
C LEU A 533 -4.39 -33.24 -5.23
N TYR A 534 -5.64 -33.68 -5.01
CA TYR A 534 -6.77 -33.23 -5.83
C TYR A 534 -6.99 -31.72 -5.75
N ASN A 535 -6.95 -31.15 -4.55
CA ASN A 535 -7.13 -29.71 -4.35
C ASN A 535 -5.96 -28.90 -4.94
N GLU A 536 -4.76 -29.45 -4.92
CA GLU A 536 -3.60 -28.82 -5.56
C GLU A 536 -3.77 -28.77 -7.08
N GLU A 537 -4.20 -29.90 -7.68
CA GLU A 537 -4.44 -29.97 -9.12
C GLU A 537 -5.60 -29.08 -9.56
N LEU A 538 -6.69 -29.03 -8.77
CA LEU A 538 -7.79 -28.12 -9.02
C LEU A 538 -7.34 -26.65 -8.98
N ARG A 539 -6.46 -26.27 -8.04
CA ARG A 539 -5.91 -24.91 -8.00
C ARG A 539 -5.06 -24.59 -9.24
N LYS A 540 -4.28 -25.56 -9.75
CA LYS A 540 -3.53 -25.38 -10.99
C LYS A 540 -4.46 -25.14 -12.18
N VAL A 541 -5.51 -25.97 -12.30
CA VAL A 541 -6.52 -25.83 -13.35
C VAL A 541 -7.26 -24.48 -13.22
N GLN A 542 -7.63 -24.08 -12.02
CA GLN A 542 -8.27 -22.79 -11.76
C GLN A 542 -7.36 -21.60 -12.12
N ALA A 543 -6.06 -21.71 -11.81
CA ALA A 543 -5.08 -20.68 -12.17
C ALA A 543 -4.86 -20.57 -13.70
N LEU A 544 -4.94 -21.70 -14.40
CA LEU A 544 -4.85 -21.76 -15.86
C LEU A 544 -6.14 -21.29 -16.53
N SER A 545 -7.31 -21.64 -15.99
CA SER A 545 -8.60 -21.25 -16.56
C SER A 545 -8.88 -19.75 -16.39
N GLY A 546 -8.45 -19.14 -15.29
CA GLY A 546 -8.43 -17.69 -15.15
C GLY A 546 -7.57 -16.98 -16.20
N ARG A 547 -6.63 -17.69 -16.82
CA ARG A 547 -5.80 -17.21 -17.94
C ARG A 547 -6.44 -17.40 -19.32
N GLN A 548 -7.38 -18.32 -19.47
CA GLN A 548 -7.96 -18.69 -20.76
C GLN A 548 -9.35 -18.09 -21.04
N HIS A 549 -10.05 -17.59 -20.04
CA HIS A 549 -11.43 -17.13 -20.22
C HIS A 549 -11.57 -15.84 -21.03
N GLY A 550 -10.54 -14.98 -21.09
CA GLY A 550 -10.54 -13.88 -22.07
C GLY A 550 -10.56 -14.38 -23.53
N SER A 551 -9.95 -15.54 -23.81
CA SER A 551 -9.84 -16.11 -25.16
C SER A 551 -11.00 -17.06 -25.54
N ILE A 552 -11.49 -17.87 -24.59
CA ILE A 552 -12.51 -18.89 -24.89
C ILE A 552 -13.90 -18.30 -25.04
N TYR A 553 -14.23 -17.22 -24.32
CA TYR A 553 -15.53 -16.55 -24.52
C TYR A 553 -15.62 -15.90 -25.90
N THR A 554 -14.53 -15.31 -26.37
CA THR A 554 -14.45 -14.76 -27.73
C THR A 554 -14.57 -15.86 -28.78
N GLU A 555 -13.86 -16.98 -28.64
CA GLU A 555 -13.93 -18.09 -29.61
C GLU A 555 -15.28 -18.82 -29.56
N THR A 556 -15.85 -19.04 -28.37
CA THR A 556 -17.14 -19.72 -28.25
C THR A 556 -18.29 -18.85 -28.76
N ILE A 557 -18.27 -17.53 -28.52
CA ILE A 557 -19.26 -16.59 -29.09
C ILE A 557 -19.08 -16.48 -30.61
N PHE A 558 -17.83 -16.44 -31.11
CA PHE A 558 -17.58 -16.47 -32.55
C PHE A 558 -17.94 -17.81 -33.20
N TYR A 559 -17.73 -18.93 -32.50
CA TYR A 559 -18.11 -20.26 -32.98
C TYR A 559 -19.62 -20.43 -33.05
N TYR A 560 -20.38 -19.99 -32.05
CA TYR A 560 -21.85 -19.99 -32.08
C TYR A 560 -22.41 -18.97 -33.07
N ARG A 561 -21.80 -17.79 -33.26
CA ARG A 561 -22.19 -16.84 -34.29
C ARG A 561 -21.95 -17.33 -35.71
N ARG A 562 -20.92 -18.17 -35.95
CA ARG A 562 -20.65 -18.77 -37.25
C ARG A 562 -21.55 -19.96 -37.59
N LYS A 563 -22.02 -20.73 -36.58
CA LYS A 563 -22.83 -21.94 -36.83
C LYS A 563 -24.35 -21.74 -36.82
N SER A 564 -24.86 -20.57 -36.49
CA SER A 564 -26.31 -20.34 -36.46
C SER A 564 -26.73 -19.08 -37.22
N PRO A 565 -26.55 -19.02 -38.54
CA PRO A 565 -27.15 -17.95 -39.34
C PRO A 565 -28.69 -18.01 -39.31
N GLU A 566 -29.28 -19.18 -39.09
CA GLU A 566 -30.70 -19.41 -39.17
C GLU A 566 -31.53 -18.96 -37.96
N LEU A 567 -30.90 -18.75 -36.80
CA LEU A 567 -31.58 -18.24 -35.61
C LEU A 567 -31.85 -16.73 -35.65
N ARG A 568 -31.26 -16.01 -36.61
CA ARG A 568 -31.47 -14.56 -36.76
C ARG A 568 -32.78 -14.19 -37.45
N TRP A 569 -33.44 -15.14 -38.16
CA TRP A 569 -34.63 -14.87 -38.94
C TRP A 569 -35.95 -15.17 -38.21
N LYS A 570 -35.95 -15.91 -37.11
CA LYS A 570 -37.19 -16.24 -36.38
C LYS A 570 -37.63 -15.21 -35.34
N LYS A 571 -36.83 -14.16 -35.04
CA LYS A 571 -37.24 -13.09 -34.11
C LYS A 571 -37.87 -11.87 -34.78
N ASN A 572 -37.84 -11.77 -36.13
CA ASN A 572 -38.41 -10.62 -36.86
C ASN A 572 -39.73 -10.91 -37.57
N SER A 573 -40.34 -12.10 -37.38
CA SER A 573 -41.61 -12.45 -37.99
C SER A 573 -42.79 -12.55 -37.00
N ALA A 574 -42.64 -12.11 -35.75
CA ALA A 574 -43.75 -11.86 -34.87
C ALA A 574 -43.99 -10.36 -34.72
N GLY A 575 -44.40 -9.77 -35.85
CA GLY A 575 -44.97 -8.43 -35.86
C GLY A 575 -46.32 -8.43 -35.18
N ILE A 576 -46.44 -7.69 -34.09
CA ILE A 576 -47.72 -7.13 -33.67
C ILE A 576 -47.48 -5.63 -33.53
N GLY A 577 -48.09 -4.91 -34.49
CA GLY A 577 -48.23 -3.48 -34.41
C GLY A 577 -49.11 -3.09 -33.22
N VAL A 578 -48.72 -2.06 -32.53
CA VAL A 578 -49.65 -1.11 -31.92
C VAL A 578 -49.05 0.27 -32.14
N SER A 579 -49.77 1.04 -32.95
CA SER A 579 -49.62 2.49 -33.05
C SER A 579 -50.14 3.15 -31.77
N LEU A 580 -49.34 4.02 -31.19
CA LEU A 580 -49.65 5.40 -30.81
C LEU A 580 -48.44 5.94 -30.05
#